data_419263a4efe4ec71c874405c3c0855a5
#
_entry.id   419263a4efe4ec71c874405c3c0855a5
#
_cell.length_a   1.000
_cell.length_b   1.000
_cell.length_c   1.000
_cell.angle_alpha   90.00
_cell.angle_beta   90.00
_cell.angle_gamma   90.00
#
_symmetry.space_group_name_H-M   'P 1'
#
loop_
_entity.id
_entity.type
_entity.pdbx_description
1 polymer ?
#
loop_
_entity_poly.entity_id
_entity_poly.type
_entity_poly.pdbx_seq_one_letter_code
_entity_poly.pdbx_strand_id
1 'polypeptide(L)'
;TDENVLPTFVKGESGPHIPDLNEKWTQPPRPYTEATLLRAMETAGKLVDNDELRDALKENGIGRPSTRAAIIETLFKRNYIRKERKNLIATPTGVELVQLIHEELLKSAELTGIWEKKLREIEKKTYDARQFLEELKQMVSEIVMSVLSDNTNRRITIQDAVAAKAEEKAKKEPKTVSYTHLRAHETRSNL
;
A
#
# COMPACT_ATOMS: atom_id res chain seq x y z
N THR A 1 -18.31 -10.93 12.48
CA THR A 1 -19.25 -9.97 13.13
C THR A 1 -20.50 -10.73 13.40
N ASP A 2 -20.69 -11.11 14.68
CA ASP A 2 -21.94 -11.68 15.12
C ASP A 2 -22.99 -10.58 14.98
N GLU A 3 -23.92 -10.75 14.04
CA GLU A 3 -25.09 -9.92 13.95
C GLU A 3 -25.96 -10.27 15.17
N ASN A 4 -25.98 -9.38 16.16
CA ASN A 4 -26.93 -9.49 17.25
C ASN A 4 -28.32 -9.27 16.69
N VAL A 5 -29.04 -10.36 16.47
CA VAL A 5 -30.46 -10.31 16.11
C VAL A 5 -31.20 -9.71 17.31
N LEU A 6 -31.74 -8.51 17.12
CA LEU A 6 -32.55 -7.86 18.15
C LEU A 6 -33.83 -8.67 18.37
N PRO A 7 -34.23 -8.89 19.63
CA PRO A 7 -35.49 -9.53 19.92
C PRO A 7 -36.66 -8.67 19.43
N THR A 8 -37.81 -9.30 19.17
CA THR A 8 -39.03 -8.59 18.80
C THR A 8 -39.56 -7.83 20.02
N PHE A 9 -39.58 -6.51 19.95
CA PHE A 9 -40.09 -5.66 21.01
C PHE A 9 -41.58 -5.41 20.81
N VAL A 10 -42.34 -5.39 21.91
CA VAL A 10 -43.76 -5.04 21.92
C VAL A 10 -43.92 -3.61 22.44
N LYS A 11 -44.82 -2.83 21.81
CA LYS A 11 -45.06 -1.45 22.23
C LYS A 11 -45.57 -1.40 23.69
N GLY A 12 -44.82 -0.72 24.57
CA GLY A 12 -45.11 -0.62 26.00
C GLY A 12 -44.43 -1.66 26.89
N GLU A 13 -43.56 -2.50 26.33
CA GLU A 13 -42.69 -3.40 27.08
C GLU A 13 -41.70 -2.61 27.92
N SER A 14 -41.59 -2.94 29.22
CA SER A 14 -40.61 -2.40 30.15
C SER A 14 -40.00 -3.50 30.97
N GLY A 15 -38.71 -3.42 31.21
CA GLY A 15 -37.97 -4.43 31.98
C GLY A 15 -36.74 -3.83 32.67
N PRO A 16 -36.14 -4.55 33.60
CA PRO A 16 -34.90 -4.11 34.25
C PRO A 16 -33.79 -4.06 33.20
N HIS A 17 -33.18 -2.90 33.04
CA HIS A 17 -32.07 -2.67 32.11
C HIS A 17 -30.82 -2.28 32.91
N ILE A 18 -29.78 -3.10 32.78
CA ILE A 18 -28.45 -2.82 33.31
C ILE A 18 -27.56 -2.50 32.13
N PRO A 19 -27.23 -1.21 31.91
CA PRO A 19 -26.34 -0.84 30.81
C PRO A 19 -24.92 -1.30 31.09
N ASP A 20 -24.30 -1.97 30.14
CA ASP A 20 -22.89 -2.33 30.17
C ASP A 20 -22.11 -1.47 29.17
N LEU A 21 -21.17 -0.67 29.67
CA LEU A 21 -20.32 0.19 28.84
C LEU A 21 -19.07 -0.57 28.44
N ASN A 22 -18.99 -0.98 27.19
CA ASN A 22 -17.85 -1.70 26.66
C ASN A 22 -16.97 -0.74 25.84
N GLU A 23 -15.87 -0.30 26.42
CA GLU A 23 -14.89 0.54 25.72
C GLU A 23 -14.07 -0.32 24.74
N LYS A 24 -14.10 0.05 23.46
CA LYS A 24 -13.30 -0.61 22.42
C LYS A 24 -12.46 0.42 21.67
N TRP A 25 -11.21 0.07 21.46
CA TRP A 25 -10.29 0.87 20.66
C TRP A 25 -10.25 0.37 19.22
N THR A 26 -10.31 1.31 18.27
CA THR A 26 -10.11 0.99 16.86
C THR A 26 -8.67 0.55 16.63
N GLN A 27 -8.50 -0.49 15.82
CA GLN A 27 -7.18 -0.98 15.43
C GLN A 27 -6.78 -0.33 14.09
N PRO A 28 -5.50 0.08 13.92
CA PRO A 28 -5.03 0.56 12.64
C PRO A 28 -5.13 -0.56 11.59
N PRO A 29 -5.30 -0.23 10.30
CA PRO A 29 -5.34 -1.22 9.23
C PRO A 29 -4.05 -2.02 9.20
N ARG A 30 -4.17 -3.32 8.90
CA ARG A 30 -3.00 -4.22 8.80
C ARG A 30 -2.12 -3.81 7.63
N PRO A 31 -0.79 -3.88 7.77
CA PRO A 31 0.13 -3.66 6.65
C PRO A 31 -0.19 -4.61 5.48
N TYR A 32 0.02 -4.16 4.27
CA TYR A 32 -0.14 -4.99 3.08
C TYR A 32 0.94 -6.07 3.02
N THR A 33 0.58 -7.22 2.51
CA THR A 33 1.48 -8.23 1.97
C THR A 33 1.44 -8.16 0.44
N GLU A 34 2.34 -8.82 -0.27
CA GLU A 34 2.30 -8.86 -1.74
C GLU A 34 0.93 -9.34 -2.26
N ALA A 35 0.39 -10.40 -1.65
CA ALA A 35 -0.90 -10.95 -2.02
C ALA A 35 -2.07 -9.98 -1.75
N THR A 36 -2.06 -9.31 -0.58
CA THR A 36 -3.12 -8.36 -0.25
C THR A 36 -3.01 -7.06 -1.06
N LEU A 37 -1.79 -6.65 -1.46
CA LEU A 37 -1.60 -5.51 -2.35
C LEU A 37 -2.10 -5.83 -3.77
N LEU A 38 -1.78 -7.02 -4.30
CA LEU A 38 -2.33 -7.48 -5.59
C LEU A 38 -3.86 -7.48 -5.57
N ARG A 39 -4.46 -7.99 -4.49
CA ARG A 39 -5.93 -7.96 -4.33
C ARG A 39 -6.47 -6.54 -4.22
N ALA A 40 -5.79 -5.64 -3.52
CA ALA A 40 -6.19 -4.24 -3.43
C ALA A 40 -6.14 -3.55 -4.80
N MET A 41 -5.11 -3.83 -5.62
CA MET A 41 -5.04 -3.34 -7.01
C MET A 41 -6.20 -3.87 -7.85
N GLU A 42 -6.56 -5.14 -7.68
CA GLU A 42 -7.69 -5.76 -8.38
C GLU A 42 -9.03 -5.16 -7.98
N THR A 43 -9.20 -4.86 -6.70
CA THR A 43 -10.47 -4.32 -6.16
C THR A 43 -10.40 -2.81 -5.92
N ALA A 44 -9.55 -2.08 -6.64
CA ALA A 44 -9.30 -0.66 -6.44
C ALA A 44 -10.55 0.23 -6.59
N GLY A 45 -11.56 -0.23 -7.33
CA GLY A 45 -12.85 0.46 -7.40
C GLY A 45 -13.52 0.70 -6.05
N LYS A 46 -13.22 -0.10 -5.02
CA LYS A 46 -13.72 0.11 -3.67
C LYS A 46 -13.15 1.36 -2.97
N LEU A 47 -12.06 1.90 -3.49
CA LEU A 47 -11.40 3.10 -2.96
C LEU A 47 -11.93 4.39 -3.60
N VAL A 48 -12.85 4.28 -4.54
CA VAL A 48 -13.40 5.42 -5.29
C VAL A 48 -14.84 5.64 -4.86
N ASP A 49 -15.16 6.89 -4.48
CA ASP A 49 -16.48 7.26 -3.98
C ASP A 49 -17.51 7.43 -5.12
N ASN A 50 -17.04 7.79 -6.31
CA ASN A 50 -17.91 7.97 -7.48
C ASN A 50 -18.35 6.61 -8.07
N ASP A 51 -19.66 6.36 -8.14
CA ASP A 51 -20.21 5.08 -8.59
C ASP A 51 -19.87 4.75 -10.05
N GLU A 52 -19.84 5.76 -10.95
CA GLU A 52 -19.49 5.53 -12.36
C GLU A 52 -18.01 5.14 -12.52
N LEU A 53 -17.11 5.80 -11.79
CA LEU A 53 -15.69 5.48 -11.80
C LEU A 53 -15.42 4.15 -11.09
N ARG A 54 -16.19 3.86 -10.06
CA ARG A 54 -16.16 2.55 -9.37
C ARG A 54 -16.49 1.41 -10.32
N ASP A 55 -17.56 1.57 -11.10
CA ASP A 55 -17.97 0.58 -12.11
C ASP A 55 -16.94 0.47 -13.25
N ALA A 56 -16.29 1.58 -13.65
CA ALA A 56 -15.20 1.55 -14.62
C ALA A 56 -14.01 0.73 -14.11
N LEU A 57 -13.66 0.84 -12.83
CA LEU A 57 -12.56 0.09 -12.23
C LEU A 57 -12.91 -1.34 -11.81
N LYS A 58 -14.20 -1.69 -11.74
CA LYS A 58 -14.66 -2.99 -11.23
C LYS A 58 -14.15 -4.18 -12.04
N GLU A 59 -13.99 -4.01 -13.34
CA GLU A 59 -13.55 -5.08 -14.22
C GLU A 59 -12.01 -5.22 -14.26
N ASN A 60 -11.30 -4.09 -14.31
CA ASN A 60 -9.87 -4.11 -14.55
C ASN A 60 -9.01 -3.78 -13.32
N GLY A 61 -9.54 -3.00 -12.36
CA GLY A 61 -8.77 -2.49 -11.23
C GLY A 61 -7.63 -1.55 -11.67
N ILE A 62 -6.58 -1.49 -10.87
CA ILE A 62 -5.34 -0.76 -11.21
C ILE A 62 -4.35 -1.75 -11.84
N GLY A 63 -3.92 -1.47 -13.05
CA GLY A 63 -3.02 -2.31 -13.83
C GLY A 63 -3.67 -3.61 -14.33
N ARG A 64 -3.16 -4.13 -15.43
CA ARG A 64 -3.64 -5.42 -15.96
C ARG A 64 -3.14 -6.59 -15.10
N PRO A 65 -3.87 -7.71 -14.99
CA PRO A 65 -3.45 -8.88 -14.23
C PRO A 65 -2.02 -9.32 -14.53
N SER A 66 -1.63 -9.31 -15.82
CA SER A 66 -0.29 -9.70 -16.27
C SER A 66 0.84 -8.74 -15.87
N THR A 67 0.53 -7.48 -15.57
CA THR A 67 1.54 -6.43 -15.28
C THR A 67 1.62 -6.08 -13.81
N ARG A 68 0.64 -6.42 -12.98
CA ARG A 68 0.60 -6.04 -11.55
C ARG A 68 1.83 -6.51 -10.79
N ALA A 69 2.28 -7.75 -11.00
CA ALA A 69 3.47 -8.27 -10.35
C ALA A 69 4.73 -7.47 -10.74
N ALA A 70 4.89 -7.14 -12.02
CA ALA A 70 6.00 -6.34 -12.51
C ALA A 70 5.97 -4.90 -11.96
N ILE A 71 4.78 -4.32 -11.74
CA ILE A 71 4.62 -3.01 -11.09
C ILE A 71 5.16 -3.08 -9.66
N ILE A 72 4.73 -4.07 -8.88
CA ILE A 72 5.19 -4.25 -7.49
C ILE A 72 6.70 -4.47 -7.46
N GLU A 73 7.24 -5.30 -8.36
CA GLU A 73 8.68 -5.51 -8.47
C GLU A 73 9.44 -4.21 -8.79
N THR A 74 8.86 -3.35 -9.62
CA THR A 74 9.43 -2.04 -9.93
C THR A 74 9.48 -1.13 -8.70
N LEU A 75 8.47 -1.17 -7.83
CA LEU A 75 8.48 -0.43 -6.57
C LEU A 75 9.61 -0.89 -5.65
N PHE A 76 9.88 -2.20 -5.59
CA PHE A 76 11.05 -2.73 -4.88
C PHE A 76 12.37 -2.31 -5.50
N LYS A 77 12.51 -2.42 -6.83
CA LYS A 77 13.74 -2.03 -7.55
C LYS A 77 14.10 -0.56 -7.34
N ARG A 78 13.08 0.30 -7.29
CA ARG A 78 13.24 1.73 -7.04
C ARG A 78 13.35 2.09 -5.56
N ASN A 79 13.34 1.11 -4.68
CA ASN A 79 13.40 1.28 -3.23
C ASN A 79 12.30 2.19 -2.65
N TYR A 80 11.10 2.18 -3.25
CA TYR A 80 9.94 2.90 -2.71
C TYR A 80 9.24 2.12 -1.62
N ILE A 81 9.30 0.78 -1.70
CA ILE A 81 8.81 -0.15 -0.70
C ILE A 81 9.86 -1.19 -0.38
N ARG A 82 9.80 -1.72 0.84
CA ARG A 82 10.62 -2.84 1.28
C ARG A 82 9.77 -3.92 1.92
N LYS A 83 10.29 -5.13 1.99
CA LYS A 83 9.63 -6.25 2.64
C LYS A 83 10.22 -6.46 4.03
N GLU A 84 9.37 -6.43 5.05
CA GLU A 84 9.73 -6.84 6.41
C GLU A 84 8.95 -8.10 6.77
N ARG A 85 9.62 -9.25 6.80
CA ARG A 85 9.00 -10.57 6.92
C ARG A 85 7.98 -10.81 5.79
N LYS A 86 6.68 -10.73 6.07
CA LYS A 86 5.59 -10.87 5.10
C LYS A 86 4.96 -9.53 4.71
N ASN A 87 5.25 -8.47 5.45
CA ASN A 87 4.62 -7.16 5.28
C ASN A 87 5.41 -6.28 4.32
N LEU A 88 4.68 -5.46 3.58
CA LEU A 88 5.22 -4.39 2.74
C LEU A 88 5.21 -3.10 3.53
N ILE A 89 6.36 -2.43 3.57
CA ILE A 89 6.53 -1.17 4.28
C ILE A 89 7.07 -0.13 3.31
N ALA A 90 6.48 1.07 3.33
CA ALA A 90 7.00 2.19 2.57
C ALA A 90 8.37 2.61 3.12
N THR A 91 9.31 2.89 2.24
CA THR A 91 10.61 3.47 2.62
C THR A 91 10.48 4.98 2.77
N PRO A 92 11.42 5.64 3.45
CA PRO A 92 11.46 7.10 3.49
C PRO A 92 11.44 7.73 2.10
N THR A 93 12.22 7.19 1.15
CA THR A 93 12.23 7.62 -0.26
C THR A 93 10.83 7.52 -0.91
N GLY A 94 10.10 6.43 -0.64
CA GLY A 94 8.75 6.26 -1.17
C GLY A 94 7.76 7.25 -0.58
N VAL A 95 7.86 7.53 0.73
CA VAL A 95 7.01 8.51 1.41
C VAL A 95 7.31 9.92 0.91
N GLU A 96 8.58 10.31 0.83
CA GLU A 96 9.01 11.62 0.32
C GLU A 96 8.55 11.84 -1.14
N LEU A 97 8.64 10.79 -1.99
CA LEU A 97 8.13 10.89 -3.35
C LEU A 97 6.64 11.21 -3.40
N VAL A 98 5.82 10.51 -2.61
CA VAL A 98 4.37 10.76 -2.58
C VAL A 98 4.05 12.14 -2.03
N GLN A 99 4.82 12.63 -1.05
CA GLN A 99 4.68 13.98 -0.50
C GLN A 99 5.11 15.07 -1.49
N LEU A 100 6.07 14.76 -2.36
CA LEU A 100 6.55 15.69 -3.39
C LEU A 100 5.52 15.88 -4.52
N ILE A 101 4.72 14.84 -4.81
CA ILE A 101 3.68 14.93 -5.84
C ILE A 101 2.54 15.79 -5.29
N HIS A 102 2.33 16.98 -5.88
CA HIS A 102 1.25 17.89 -5.50
C HIS A 102 -0.07 17.54 -6.19
N GLU A 103 -0.03 16.85 -7.31
CA GLU A 103 -1.21 16.46 -8.08
C GLU A 103 -1.96 15.32 -7.39
N GLU A 104 -3.09 15.64 -6.76
CA GLU A 104 -3.89 14.66 -6.01
C GLU A 104 -4.45 13.55 -6.90
N LEU A 105 -4.80 13.87 -8.15
CA LEU A 105 -5.30 12.88 -9.11
C LEU A 105 -4.29 11.77 -9.38
N LEU A 106 -2.99 12.07 -9.40
CA LEU A 106 -1.93 11.06 -9.56
C LEU A 106 -1.83 10.11 -8.36
N LYS A 107 -2.28 10.55 -7.19
CA LYS A 107 -2.24 9.77 -5.96
C LYS A 107 -3.51 8.95 -5.73
N SER A 108 -4.57 9.23 -6.49
CA SER A 108 -5.86 8.56 -6.36
C SER A 108 -6.10 7.49 -7.43
N ALA A 109 -6.99 6.55 -7.15
CA ALA A 109 -7.45 5.58 -8.14
C ALA A 109 -8.43 6.21 -9.16
N GLU A 110 -8.94 7.42 -8.88
CA GLU A 110 -9.94 8.10 -9.70
C GLU A 110 -9.42 8.40 -11.10
N LEU A 111 -8.17 8.84 -11.23
CA LEU A 111 -7.56 9.10 -12.54
C LEU A 111 -7.59 7.86 -13.44
N THR A 112 -7.26 6.70 -12.88
CA THR A 112 -7.36 5.43 -13.61
C THR A 112 -8.81 5.14 -14.00
N GLY A 113 -9.77 5.40 -13.10
CA GLY A 113 -11.20 5.25 -13.38
C GLY A 113 -11.68 6.14 -14.51
N ILE A 114 -11.27 7.41 -14.53
CA ILE A 114 -11.59 8.37 -15.59
C ILE A 114 -11.07 7.88 -16.94
N TRP A 115 -9.84 7.39 -17.00
CA TRP A 115 -9.25 6.88 -18.24
C TRP A 115 -9.91 5.60 -18.72
N GLU A 116 -10.16 4.66 -17.82
CA GLU A 116 -10.87 3.42 -18.17
C GLU A 116 -12.29 3.69 -18.68
N LYS A 117 -13.00 4.68 -18.10
CA LYS A 117 -14.29 5.12 -18.61
C LYS A 117 -14.18 5.66 -20.03
N LYS A 118 -13.25 6.59 -20.30
CA LYS A 118 -13.05 7.16 -21.64
C LYS A 118 -12.63 6.12 -22.67
N LEU A 119 -11.76 5.17 -22.28
CA LEU A 119 -11.35 4.07 -23.16
C LEU A 119 -12.53 3.19 -23.56
N ARG A 120 -13.48 2.91 -22.65
CA ARG A 120 -14.71 2.19 -22.96
C ARG A 120 -15.65 2.98 -23.87
N GLU A 121 -15.70 4.30 -23.69
CA GLU A 121 -16.48 5.17 -24.57
C GLU A 121 -15.89 5.19 -25.99
N ILE A 122 -14.55 5.15 -26.13
CA ILE A 122 -13.88 5.00 -27.43
C ILE A 122 -14.21 3.65 -28.07
N GLU A 123 -14.19 2.55 -27.28
CA GLU A 123 -14.55 1.22 -27.76
C GLU A 123 -16.01 1.19 -28.28
N LYS A 124 -16.91 1.87 -27.58
CA LYS A 124 -18.33 2.04 -27.98
C LYS A 124 -18.53 3.07 -29.11
N LYS A 125 -17.45 3.73 -29.59
CA LYS A 125 -17.49 4.80 -30.59
C LYS A 125 -18.31 6.03 -30.19
N THR A 126 -18.47 6.27 -28.91
CA THR A 126 -19.16 7.43 -28.34
C THR A 126 -18.21 8.58 -27.99
N TYR A 127 -16.91 8.30 -27.95
CA TYR A 127 -15.84 9.28 -27.67
C TYR A 127 -14.71 9.18 -28.70
N ASP A 128 -14.09 10.33 -29.05
CA ASP A 128 -13.01 10.34 -30.06
C ASP A 128 -11.65 10.03 -29.43
N ALA A 129 -10.95 9.05 -30.01
CA ALA A 129 -9.62 8.64 -29.56
C ALA A 129 -8.57 9.75 -29.71
N ARG A 130 -8.70 10.65 -30.73
CA ARG A 130 -7.78 11.78 -30.90
C ARG A 130 -7.95 12.80 -29.79
N GLN A 131 -9.19 13.10 -29.43
CA GLN A 131 -9.50 14.00 -28.34
C GLN A 131 -8.93 13.45 -27.02
N PHE A 132 -9.08 12.16 -26.74
CA PHE A 132 -8.48 11.51 -25.58
C PHE A 132 -6.95 11.69 -25.53
N LEU A 133 -6.25 11.50 -26.65
CA LEU A 133 -4.81 11.69 -26.73
C LEU A 133 -4.37 13.14 -26.49
N GLU A 134 -5.12 14.11 -26.99
CA GLU A 134 -4.82 15.53 -26.76
C GLU A 134 -5.03 15.91 -25.29
N GLU A 135 -6.12 15.47 -24.66
CA GLU A 135 -6.35 15.67 -23.24
C GLU A 135 -5.26 15.03 -22.35
N LEU A 136 -4.81 13.82 -22.73
CA LEU A 136 -3.72 13.13 -22.03
C LEU A 136 -2.41 13.92 -22.15
N LYS A 137 -2.07 14.41 -23.35
CA LYS A 137 -0.87 15.23 -23.57
C LYS A 137 -0.93 16.53 -22.79
N GLN A 138 -2.09 17.20 -22.80
CA GLN A 138 -2.30 18.44 -22.06
C GLN A 138 -2.09 18.21 -20.58
N MET A 139 -2.72 17.20 -20.00
CA MET A 139 -2.57 16.85 -18.59
C MET A 139 -1.10 16.57 -18.22
N VAL A 140 -0.39 15.78 -19.03
CA VAL A 140 1.04 15.51 -18.80
C VAL A 140 1.86 16.80 -18.86
N SER A 141 1.57 17.69 -19.83
CA SER A 141 2.24 18.99 -19.95
C SER A 141 2.01 19.87 -18.72
N GLU A 142 0.78 19.94 -18.24
CA GLU A 142 0.42 20.69 -17.03
C GLU A 142 1.16 20.17 -15.79
N ILE A 143 1.21 18.85 -15.61
CA ILE A 143 1.94 18.21 -14.51
C ILE A 143 3.44 18.53 -14.60
N VAL A 144 4.04 18.40 -15.79
CA VAL A 144 5.47 18.70 -15.99
C VAL A 144 5.75 20.17 -15.69
N MET A 145 4.91 21.09 -16.15
CA MET A 145 5.07 22.52 -15.88
C MET A 145 4.90 22.83 -14.39
N SER A 146 3.95 22.21 -13.72
CA SER A 146 3.75 22.32 -12.27
C SER A 146 5.02 21.89 -11.51
N VAL A 147 5.58 20.73 -11.87
CA VAL A 147 6.81 20.22 -11.24
C VAL A 147 8.01 21.12 -11.52
N LEU A 148 8.16 21.62 -12.74
CA LEU A 148 9.26 22.53 -13.11
C LEU A 148 9.14 23.90 -12.46
N SER A 149 7.95 24.39 -12.21
CA SER A 149 7.70 25.67 -11.52
C SER A 149 7.83 25.59 -10.01
N ASP A 150 7.88 24.37 -9.45
CA ASP A 150 8.05 24.16 -8.01
C ASP A 150 9.50 24.48 -7.59
N ASN A 151 9.70 25.71 -7.09
CA ASN A 151 10.99 26.18 -6.57
C ASN A 151 11.28 25.71 -5.13
N THR A 152 10.44 24.84 -4.55
CA THR A 152 10.74 24.24 -3.26
C THR A 152 11.93 23.29 -3.42
N ASN A 153 13.07 23.64 -2.80
CA ASN A 153 14.31 22.84 -2.81
C ASN A 153 14.14 21.50 -2.05
N ARG A 154 13.07 20.79 -2.30
CA ARG A 154 12.80 19.47 -1.73
C ARG A 154 13.67 18.46 -2.46
N ARG A 155 14.58 17.85 -1.73
CA ARG A 155 15.43 16.76 -2.23
C ARG A 155 14.89 15.45 -1.70
N ILE A 156 14.70 14.50 -2.60
CA ILE A 156 14.41 13.11 -2.20
C ILE A 156 15.70 12.51 -1.67
N THR A 157 15.69 12.03 -0.43
CA THR A 157 16.81 11.32 0.15
C THR A 157 16.89 9.93 -0.47
N ILE A 158 17.72 9.77 -1.49
CA ILE A 158 17.98 8.45 -2.08
C ILE A 158 18.88 7.71 -1.08
N GLN A 159 18.26 6.86 -0.25
CA GLN A 159 19.05 5.90 0.52
C GLN A 159 19.51 4.81 -0.45
N ASP A 160 20.82 4.73 -0.67
CA ASP A 160 21.40 3.69 -1.50
C ASP A 160 20.96 2.32 -0.98
N ALA A 161 20.36 1.51 -1.87
CA ALA A 161 19.91 0.16 -1.55
C ALA A 161 21.04 -0.74 -0.99
N VAL A 162 22.28 -0.32 -1.16
CA VAL A 162 23.48 -0.95 -0.61
C VAL A 162 23.60 -0.71 0.89
N ALA A 163 23.31 0.50 1.37
CA ALA A 163 23.37 0.82 2.80
C ALA A 163 22.24 0.09 3.59
N ALA A 164 21.04 0.03 3.03
CA ALA A 164 19.93 -0.70 3.65
C ALA A 164 20.19 -2.21 3.74
N LYS A 165 20.85 -2.81 2.75
CA LYS A 165 21.28 -4.22 2.80
C LYS A 165 22.41 -4.47 3.77
N ALA A 166 23.29 -3.50 4.00
CA ALA A 166 24.37 -3.60 4.97
C ALA A 166 23.85 -3.55 6.41
N GLU A 167 22.88 -2.67 6.70
CA GLU A 167 22.20 -2.62 8.00
C GLU A 167 21.37 -3.88 8.30
N GLU A 168 20.72 -4.45 7.29
CA GLU A 168 19.97 -5.70 7.44
C GLU A 168 20.89 -6.90 7.67
N LYS A 169 22.09 -6.94 7.06
CA LYS A 169 23.12 -7.93 7.33
C LYS A 169 23.71 -7.78 8.74
N ALA A 170 24.00 -6.57 9.18
CA ALA A 170 24.52 -6.32 10.51
C ALA A 170 23.55 -6.72 11.64
N LYS A 171 22.23 -6.62 11.39
CA LYS A 171 21.19 -7.11 12.32
C LYS A 171 20.99 -8.63 12.29
N LYS A 172 21.47 -9.32 11.27
CA LYS A 172 21.32 -10.80 11.10
C LYS A 172 22.56 -11.59 11.49
N GLU A 173 23.68 -10.96 11.85
CA GLU A 173 24.81 -11.70 12.37
C GLU A 173 24.46 -12.32 13.73
N PRO A 174 24.52 -13.65 13.85
CA PRO A 174 24.27 -14.29 15.13
C PRO A 174 25.35 -13.82 16.12
N LYS A 175 24.93 -13.34 17.29
CA LYS A 175 25.85 -13.09 18.39
C LYS A 175 26.63 -14.37 18.63
N THR A 176 27.90 -14.36 18.29
CA THR A 176 28.81 -15.47 18.55
C THR A 176 28.81 -15.72 20.04
N VAL A 177 28.19 -16.83 20.43
CA VAL A 177 28.28 -17.30 21.83
C VAL A 177 29.66 -17.88 21.98
N SER A 178 30.53 -17.16 22.68
CA SER A 178 31.85 -17.67 23.07
C SER A 178 31.63 -18.79 24.07
N TYR A 179 31.79 -20.03 23.62
CA TYR A 179 31.87 -21.18 24.53
C TYR A 179 33.25 -21.15 25.17
N THR A 180 33.34 -20.70 26.42
CA THR A 180 34.50 -20.96 27.26
C THR A 180 34.51 -22.45 27.59
N HIS A 181 35.46 -23.17 27.03
CA HIS A 181 35.74 -24.54 27.37
C HIS A 181 36.22 -24.58 28.85
N LEU A 182 35.34 -25.07 29.70
CA LEU A 182 35.78 -25.53 31.04
C LEU A 182 36.58 -26.83 30.86
N ARG A 183 37.88 -26.69 31.01
CA ARG A 183 38.84 -27.82 31.05
C ARG A 183 38.53 -28.63 32.31
N ALA A 184 38.02 -29.86 32.14
CA ALA A 184 37.91 -30.82 33.22
C ALA A 184 39.31 -31.19 33.70
N HIS A 185 39.58 -30.98 35.00
CA HIS A 185 40.76 -31.49 35.67
C HIS A 185 40.61 -33.01 35.83
N GLU A 186 41.48 -33.74 35.15
CA GLU A 186 41.73 -35.13 35.45
C GLU A 186 42.45 -35.22 36.80
N THR A 187 41.78 -35.72 37.84
CA THR A 187 42.41 -36.20 39.05
C THR A 187 42.87 -37.64 38.82
N ARG A 188 44.17 -37.82 38.56
CA ARG A 188 44.86 -39.09 38.67
C ARG A 188 44.85 -39.47 40.13
N SER A 189 44.22 -40.57 40.50
CA SER A 189 44.43 -41.26 41.77
C SER A 189 45.24 -42.51 41.51
N ASN A 190 46.45 -42.54 41.98
CA ASN A 190 47.25 -43.75 42.16
C ASN A 190 46.74 -44.53 43.38
N LEU A 191 46.48 -45.80 43.18
CA LEU A 191 46.94 -46.97 44.00
C LEU A 191 46.33 -48.22 43.43
#